data_83cf0eee0d8a26eea948ad65e0c03d4a
#
_entry.id   83cf0eee0d8a26eea948ad65e0c03d4a
#
_cell.length_a   1.000
_cell.length_b   1.000
_cell.length_c   1.000
_cell.angle_alpha   90.00
_cell.angle_beta   90.00
_cell.angle_gamma   90.00
#
_symmetry.space_group_name_H-M   'P 1'
#
loop_
_entity.id
_entity.type
_entity.pdbx_description
1 polymer ?
#
loop_
_entity_poly.entity_id
_entity_poly.type
_entity_poly.pdbx_seq_one_letter_code
_entity_poly.pdbx_strand_id
1 'polypeptide(L)'
;MKRTLLAAALMAAAGSASAVGIGVRGGTTGIGGDFGIGIAPTLSARFGFSGLNYNRNIHDTDVDYDGRLQLRNFSALLDFSPVGPFRLTGGIVNADNRLNVTGRPSNGTYTINGHTYSSAELGSVDGEIKGKNRVAPYLGIGYGNVSGMGVNFYADLGVILAGGNKTSLSANCGAAIQGTAQCDQIQADAEQERQKLDDKIRGFKVWPVINIGVTIGF
;
A
#
# COMPACT_ATOMS: atom_id res chain seq x y z
N MET A 1 -34.25 -18.36 12.05
CA MET A 1 -33.39 -18.64 13.22
C MET A 1 -31.94 -18.12 13.11
N LYS A 2 -31.31 -18.08 11.94
CA LYS A 2 -29.91 -17.57 11.82
C LYS A 2 -29.76 -16.04 11.94
N ARG A 3 -30.79 -15.25 11.61
CA ARG A 3 -30.77 -13.78 11.70
C ARG A 3 -30.98 -13.25 13.12
N THR A 4 -31.67 -13.99 13.96
CA THR A 4 -31.90 -13.65 15.38
C THR A 4 -30.69 -13.91 16.25
N LEU A 5 -29.84 -14.89 15.92
CA LEU A 5 -28.60 -15.17 16.62
C LEU A 5 -27.51 -14.09 16.39
N LEU A 6 -27.48 -13.48 15.19
CA LEU A 6 -26.55 -12.37 14.90
C LEU A 6 -26.93 -11.10 15.67
N ALA A 7 -28.22 -10.80 15.80
CA ALA A 7 -28.72 -9.65 16.55
C ALA A 7 -28.50 -9.82 18.08
N ALA A 8 -28.64 -11.05 18.58
CA ALA A 8 -28.38 -11.35 19.99
C ALA A 8 -26.88 -11.27 20.34
N ALA A 9 -25.98 -11.66 19.44
CA ALA A 9 -24.53 -11.52 19.62
C ALA A 9 -24.07 -10.05 19.61
N LEU A 10 -24.72 -9.17 18.83
CA LEU A 10 -24.44 -7.73 18.86
C LEU A 10 -24.99 -7.04 20.14
N MET A 11 -26.10 -7.53 20.71
CA MET A 11 -26.66 -6.94 21.95
C MET A 11 -26.00 -7.45 23.24
N ALA A 12 -25.36 -8.61 23.22
CA ALA A 12 -24.58 -9.10 24.37
C ALA A 12 -23.28 -8.36 24.59
N ALA A 13 -22.78 -7.60 23.60
CA ALA A 13 -21.60 -6.71 23.72
C ALA A 13 -21.91 -5.35 24.37
N ALA A 14 -23.18 -5.04 24.66
CA ALA A 14 -23.61 -3.74 25.16
C ALA A 14 -23.57 -3.60 26.71
N GLY A 15 -22.98 -4.56 27.42
CA GLY A 15 -22.93 -4.55 28.89
C GLY A 15 -21.68 -3.96 29.56
N SER A 16 -20.66 -3.60 28.79
CA SER A 16 -19.48 -2.83 29.29
C SER A 16 -19.50 -1.50 28.56
N ALA A 17 -19.24 -0.39 29.23
CA ALA A 17 -19.05 0.92 28.58
C ALA A 17 -17.92 0.80 27.56
N SER A 18 -18.26 0.41 26.34
CA SER A 18 -17.31 0.22 25.25
C SER A 18 -16.89 1.60 24.78
N ALA A 19 -15.71 2.05 25.21
CA ALA A 19 -15.17 3.30 24.72
C ALA A 19 -15.04 3.22 23.19
N VAL A 20 -15.65 4.17 22.51
CA VAL A 20 -15.57 4.31 21.04
C VAL A 20 -14.63 5.45 20.73
N GLY A 21 -13.75 5.28 19.76
CA GLY A 21 -12.83 6.31 19.30
C GLY A 21 -12.93 6.53 17.81
N ILE A 22 -12.92 7.78 17.40
CA ILE A 22 -12.86 8.18 15.98
C ILE A 22 -11.68 9.12 15.82
N GLY A 23 -10.89 8.92 14.79
CA GLY A 23 -9.70 9.72 14.58
C GLY A 23 -9.17 9.77 13.18
N VAL A 24 -8.06 10.48 13.05
CA VAL A 24 -7.32 10.62 11.80
C VAL A 24 -5.91 10.05 11.97
N ARG A 25 -5.38 9.53 10.87
CA ARG A 25 -4.00 9.03 10.84
C ARG A 25 -3.28 9.44 9.57
N GLY A 26 -1.94 9.45 9.66
CA GLY A 26 -1.06 9.62 8.52
C GLY A 26 0.17 8.72 8.65
N GLY A 27 0.70 8.28 7.51
CA GLY A 27 1.89 7.42 7.48
C GLY A 27 2.14 6.77 6.13
N THR A 28 2.84 5.65 6.15
CA THR A 28 3.21 4.90 4.92
C THR A 28 2.03 4.26 4.20
N THR A 29 0.85 4.21 4.83
CA THR A 29 -0.41 3.75 4.22
C THR A 29 -1.25 4.89 3.65
N GLY A 30 -0.76 6.14 3.72
CA GLY A 30 -1.47 7.35 3.32
C GLY A 30 -2.13 8.08 4.50
N ILE A 31 -3.04 9.00 4.17
CA ILE A 31 -3.82 9.76 5.14
C ILE A 31 -5.23 9.16 5.20
N GLY A 32 -5.80 9.06 6.40
CA GLY A 32 -7.11 8.44 6.55
C GLY A 32 -7.71 8.58 7.94
N GLY A 33 -8.72 7.76 8.22
CA GLY A 33 -9.43 7.72 9.49
C GLY A 33 -9.45 6.33 10.10
N ASP A 34 -9.60 6.31 11.42
CA ASP A 34 -9.77 5.11 12.22
C ASP A 34 -11.01 5.22 13.10
N PHE A 35 -11.68 4.08 13.25
CA PHE A 35 -12.79 3.87 14.15
C PHE A 35 -12.42 2.72 15.09
N GLY A 36 -12.31 3.00 16.37
CA GLY A 36 -11.95 2.03 17.41
C GLY A 36 -13.11 1.74 18.35
N ILE A 37 -13.25 0.47 18.74
CA ILE A 37 -14.24 0.01 19.73
C ILE A 37 -13.51 -0.81 20.78
N GLY A 38 -13.61 -0.41 22.04
CA GLY A 38 -13.15 -1.24 23.18
C GLY A 38 -14.05 -2.47 23.31
N ILE A 39 -13.47 -3.67 23.30
CA ILE A 39 -14.19 -4.94 23.48
C ILE A 39 -14.03 -5.42 24.94
N ALA A 40 -12.84 -5.25 25.46
CA ALA A 40 -12.46 -5.59 26.84
C ALA A 40 -11.39 -4.60 27.33
N PRO A 41 -11.07 -4.57 28.64
CA PRO A 41 -10.08 -3.63 29.17
C PRO A 41 -8.72 -3.65 28.47
N THR A 42 -8.34 -4.79 27.89
CA THR A 42 -7.06 -4.98 27.18
C THR A 42 -7.23 -5.26 25.69
N LEU A 43 -8.47 -5.27 25.15
CA LEU A 43 -8.75 -5.66 23.78
C LEU A 43 -9.67 -4.64 23.13
N SER A 44 -9.28 -4.17 21.93
CA SER A 44 -10.11 -3.32 21.09
C SER A 44 -10.11 -3.80 19.63
N ALA A 45 -11.20 -3.51 18.91
CA ALA A 45 -11.26 -3.64 17.46
C ALA A 45 -11.07 -2.27 16.82
N ARG A 46 -10.35 -2.23 15.71
CA ARG A 46 -10.11 -1.02 14.95
C ARG A 46 -10.38 -1.25 13.46
N PHE A 47 -11.18 -0.35 12.89
CA PHE A 47 -11.45 -0.30 11.46
C PHE A 47 -10.84 0.99 10.91
N GLY A 48 -10.07 0.88 9.85
CA GLY A 48 -9.39 2.03 9.27
C GLY A 48 -9.53 2.07 7.77
N PHE A 49 -9.53 3.29 7.24
CA PHE A 49 -9.36 3.54 5.82
C PHE A 49 -8.27 4.60 5.64
N SER A 50 -7.47 4.46 4.59
CA SER A 50 -6.49 5.47 4.23
C SER A 50 -6.16 5.43 2.75
N GLY A 51 -5.72 6.56 2.24
CA GLY A 51 -5.33 6.69 0.86
C GLY A 51 -4.40 7.87 0.62
N LEU A 52 -3.69 7.80 -0.50
CA LEU A 52 -2.86 8.87 -1.02
C LEU A 52 -2.71 8.69 -2.52
N ASN A 53 -2.87 9.78 -3.26
CA ASN A 53 -2.46 9.87 -4.65
C ASN A 53 -1.37 10.93 -4.74
N TYR A 54 -0.16 10.51 -5.07
CA TYR A 54 0.98 11.40 -5.21
C TYR A 54 1.58 11.24 -6.58
N ASN A 55 1.62 12.32 -7.35
CA ASN A 55 2.22 12.37 -8.68
C ASN A 55 3.47 13.23 -8.62
N ARG A 56 4.54 12.78 -9.24
CA ARG A 56 5.78 13.54 -9.36
C ARG A 56 6.36 13.36 -10.75
N ASN A 57 6.62 14.50 -11.39
CA ASN A 57 7.33 14.55 -12.66
C ASN A 57 8.78 14.96 -12.36
N ILE A 58 9.71 14.21 -12.88
CA ILE A 58 11.14 14.46 -12.78
C ILE A 58 11.66 14.57 -14.19
N HIS A 59 12.15 15.77 -14.54
CA HIS A 59 12.82 16.02 -15.80
C HIS A 59 14.32 15.84 -15.57
N ASP A 60 14.89 14.87 -16.27
CA ASP A 60 16.33 14.69 -16.35
C ASP A 60 16.79 15.04 -17.77
N THR A 61 18.09 15.19 -17.99
CA THR A 61 18.67 15.66 -19.26
C THR A 61 18.25 14.79 -20.45
N ASP A 62 18.11 13.47 -20.24
CA ASP A 62 17.88 12.51 -21.29
C ASP A 62 16.53 11.78 -21.20
N VAL A 63 15.87 11.77 -20.02
CA VAL A 63 14.64 11.04 -19.79
C VAL A 63 13.71 11.81 -18.85
N ASP A 64 12.47 11.96 -19.27
CA ASP A 64 11.38 12.46 -18.44
C ASP A 64 10.69 11.30 -17.71
N TYR A 65 10.63 11.37 -16.38
CA TYR A 65 9.96 10.38 -15.55
C TYR A 65 8.68 10.93 -14.93
N ASP A 66 7.56 10.25 -15.19
CA ASP A 66 6.27 10.49 -14.53
C ASP A 66 6.03 9.39 -13.50
N GLY A 67 6.22 9.70 -12.22
CA GLY A 67 5.94 8.81 -11.10
C GLY A 67 4.56 9.05 -10.51
N ARG A 68 3.79 7.99 -10.30
CA ARG A 68 2.48 8.02 -9.62
C ARG A 68 2.41 6.96 -8.54
N LEU A 69 2.34 7.40 -7.29
CA LEU A 69 2.07 6.54 -6.14
C LEU A 69 0.59 6.61 -5.80
N GLN A 70 -0.08 5.47 -5.83
CA GLN A 70 -1.46 5.31 -5.38
C GLN A 70 -1.49 4.39 -4.15
N LEU A 71 -2.05 4.88 -3.06
CA LEU A 71 -2.29 4.11 -1.85
C LEU A 71 -3.80 4.12 -1.59
N ARG A 72 -4.36 2.93 -1.34
CA ARG A 72 -5.75 2.75 -0.93
C ARG A 72 -5.84 1.53 -0.03
N ASN A 73 -6.13 1.77 1.23
CA ASN A 73 -6.10 0.73 2.25
C ASN A 73 -7.38 0.75 3.09
N PHE A 74 -7.93 -0.43 3.33
CA PHE A 74 -8.94 -0.69 4.35
C PHE A 74 -8.38 -1.72 5.32
N SER A 75 -8.54 -1.49 6.62
CA SER A 75 -8.03 -2.37 7.65
C SER A 75 -9.12 -2.77 8.65
N ALA A 76 -9.07 -4.03 9.09
CA ALA A 76 -9.82 -4.55 10.23
C ALA A 76 -8.82 -5.22 11.16
N LEU A 77 -8.58 -4.61 12.31
CA LEU A 77 -7.51 -4.95 13.23
C LEU A 77 -8.05 -5.23 14.63
N LEU A 78 -7.35 -6.07 15.36
CA LEU A 78 -7.51 -6.27 16.80
C LEU A 78 -6.25 -5.76 17.48
N ASP A 79 -6.45 -4.90 18.47
CA ASP A 79 -5.41 -4.29 19.28
C ASP A 79 -5.47 -4.92 20.69
N PHE A 80 -4.43 -5.61 21.09
CA PHE A 80 -4.26 -6.18 22.43
C PHE A 80 -3.25 -5.35 23.22
N SER A 81 -3.68 -4.77 24.33
CA SER A 81 -2.88 -3.89 25.21
C SER A 81 -2.59 -4.57 26.54
N PRO A 82 -1.58 -5.44 26.64
CA PRO A 82 -1.29 -6.21 27.85
C PRO A 82 -0.77 -5.34 29.00
N VAL A 83 -0.02 -4.26 28.68
CA VAL A 83 0.61 -3.40 29.66
C VAL A 83 0.59 -1.95 29.21
N GLY A 84 -0.12 -1.10 29.95
CA GLY A 84 -0.18 0.34 29.70
C GLY A 84 -0.55 0.71 28.26
N PRO A 85 0.17 1.65 27.65
CA PRO A 85 -0.13 2.12 26.31
C PRO A 85 0.42 1.23 25.17
N PHE A 86 1.16 0.16 25.48
CA PHE A 86 1.71 -0.73 24.48
C PHE A 86 0.65 -1.66 23.89
N ARG A 87 0.64 -1.79 22.56
CA ARG A 87 -0.30 -2.65 21.83
C ARG A 87 0.44 -3.67 20.98
N LEU A 88 -0.14 -4.86 20.92
CA LEU A 88 0.10 -5.85 19.87
C LEU A 88 -1.09 -5.80 18.94
N THR A 89 -0.84 -5.60 17.66
CA THR A 89 -1.90 -5.44 16.65
C THR A 89 -1.83 -6.55 15.63
N GLY A 90 -2.95 -7.19 15.39
CA GLY A 90 -3.09 -8.20 14.33
C GLY A 90 -4.40 -8.04 13.59
N GLY A 91 -4.44 -8.47 12.33
CA GLY A 91 -5.68 -8.41 11.56
C GLY A 91 -5.48 -8.57 10.06
N ILE A 92 -6.38 -8.00 9.30
CA ILE A 92 -6.37 -8.03 7.83
C ILE A 92 -6.41 -6.62 7.26
N VAL A 93 -5.68 -6.44 6.16
CA VAL A 93 -5.68 -5.20 5.38
C VAL A 93 -5.99 -5.53 3.93
N ASN A 94 -6.97 -4.83 3.36
CA ASN A 94 -7.17 -4.78 1.91
C ASN A 94 -6.34 -3.59 1.41
N ALA A 95 -5.16 -3.90 0.82
CA ALA A 95 -4.18 -2.94 0.35
C ALA A 95 -4.15 -2.92 -1.18
N ASP A 96 -4.60 -1.83 -1.78
CA ASP A 96 -4.46 -1.56 -3.21
C ASP A 96 -3.41 -0.45 -3.41
N ASN A 97 -2.15 -0.81 -3.14
CA ASN A 97 -1.01 0.09 -3.24
C ASN A 97 -0.28 -0.19 -4.55
N ARG A 98 -0.06 0.88 -5.35
CA ARG A 98 0.58 0.80 -6.67
C ARG A 98 1.56 1.94 -6.85
N LEU A 99 2.69 1.61 -7.44
CA LEU A 99 3.65 2.57 -7.95
C LEU A 99 3.70 2.40 -9.48
N ASN A 100 3.31 3.43 -10.21
CA ASN A 100 3.44 3.50 -11.65
C ASN A 100 4.55 4.50 -11.99
N VAL A 101 5.40 4.14 -12.93
CA VAL A 101 6.46 5.01 -13.45
C VAL A 101 6.45 4.92 -14.95
N THR A 102 6.32 6.06 -15.62
CA THR A 102 6.46 6.17 -17.08
C THR A 102 7.74 6.95 -17.37
N GLY A 103 8.67 6.34 -18.09
CA GLY A 103 9.86 6.98 -18.61
C GLY A 103 9.69 7.30 -20.10
N ARG A 104 10.02 8.52 -20.51
CA ARG A 104 10.03 8.95 -21.89
C ARG A 104 11.40 9.52 -22.25
N PRO A 105 12.09 8.96 -23.26
CA PRO A 105 13.32 9.60 -23.75
C PRO A 105 12.98 10.97 -24.31
N SER A 106 13.59 12.05 -23.78
CA SER A 106 13.32 13.42 -24.24
C SER A 106 14.28 13.85 -25.34
N ASN A 107 15.58 13.64 -25.18
CA ASN A 107 16.60 14.05 -26.15
C ASN A 107 17.76 13.06 -26.29
N GLY A 108 17.65 11.88 -25.76
CA GLY A 108 18.77 10.96 -25.68
C GLY A 108 18.47 9.55 -26.09
N THR A 109 19.21 8.66 -25.50
CA THR A 109 19.07 7.22 -25.67
C THR A 109 18.65 6.61 -24.34
N TYR A 110 17.89 5.55 -24.41
CA TYR A 110 17.46 4.77 -23.27
C TYR A 110 18.01 3.34 -23.36
N THR A 111 18.61 2.85 -22.28
CA THR A 111 19.15 1.48 -22.28
C THR A 111 18.21 0.54 -21.54
N ILE A 112 17.74 -0.49 -22.27
CA ILE A 112 16.90 -1.57 -21.74
C ILE A 112 17.65 -2.87 -21.95
N ASN A 113 17.84 -3.66 -20.90
CA ASN A 113 18.50 -4.98 -20.97
C ASN A 113 19.90 -4.95 -21.61
N GLY A 114 20.61 -3.81 -21.53
CA GLY A 114 21.94 -3.63 -22.15
C GLY A 114 21.91 -3.15 -23.61
N HIS A 115 20.75 -3.05 -24.24
CA HIS A 115 20.59 -2.46 -25.56
C HIS A 115 20.14 -1.00 -25.45
N THR A 116 20.76 -0.14 -26.26
CA THR A 116 20.50 1.30 -26.27
C THR A 116 19.59 1.66 -27.44
N TYR A 117 18.50 2.35 -27.16
CA TYR A 117 17.47 2.76 -28.11
C TYR A 117 17.38 4.29 -28.13
N SER A 118 17.15 4.85 -29.30
CA SER A 118 16.93 6.29 -29.46
C SER A 118 15.49 6.67 -29.11
N SER A 119 15.24 7.96 -28.89
CA SER A 119 13.89 8.50 -28.65
C SER A 119 12.94 8.32 -29.84
N ALA A 120 13.45 8.11 -31.04
CA ALA A 120 12.64 7.79 -32.22
C ALA A 120 12.19 6.34 -32.24
N GLU A 121 12.97 5.42 -31.68
CA GLU A 121 12.68 3.98 -31.59
C GLU A 121 11.83 3.64 -30.38
N LEU A 122 12.07 4.29 -29.23
CA LEU A 122 11.38 4.06 -27.98
C LEU A 122 10.52 5.25 -27.59
N GLY A 123 9.19 5.10 -27.68
CA GLY A 123 8.25 6.15 -27.32
C GLY A 123 8.10 6.34 -25.80
N SER A 124 7.91 5.25 -25.06
CA SER A 124 7.86 5.25 -23.58
C SER A 124 8.11 3.86 -23.00
N VAL A 125 8.50 3.85 -21.73
CA VAL A 125 8.56 2.63 -20.90
C VAL A 125 7.66 2.82 -19.71
N ASP A 126 6.67 1.96 -19.56
CA ASP A 126 5.70 1.98 -18.47
C ASP A 126 5.99 0.84 -17.51
N GLY A 127 6.25 1.18 -16.25
CA GLY A 127 6.47 0.25 -15.15
C GLY A 127 5.36 0.34 -14.10
N GLU A 128 4.88 -0.81 -13.61
CA GLU A 128 3.98 -0.88 -12.45
C GLU A 128 4.53 -1.87 -11.43
N ILE A 129 4.51 -1.47 -10.16
CA ILE A 129 4.80 -2.35 -9.01
C ILE A 129 3.60 -2.31 -8.09
N LYS A 130 3.06 -3.48 -7.75
CA LYS A 130 1.94 -3.65 -6.81
C LYS A 130 2.09 -4.89 -5.96
N GLY A 131 1.43 -4.93 -4.79
CA GLY A 131 1.37 -6.11 -3.95
C GLY A 131 0.69 -7.29 -4.67
N LYS A 132 1.22 -8.51 -4.47
CA LYS A 132 0.67 -9.74 -5.07
C LYS A 132 -0.75 -10.02 -4.56
N ASN A 133 -0.96 -9.88 -3.25
CA ASN A 133 -2.24 -10.10 -2.60
C ASN A 133 -2.82 -8.78 -2.12
N ARG A 134 -4.04 -8.47 -2.56
CA ARG A 134 -4.78 -7.29 -2.09
C ARG A 134 -5.19 -7.43 -0.64
N VAL A 135 -5.73 -8.58 -0.27
CA VAL A 135 -6.10 -8.89 1.12
C VAL A 135 -4.95 -9.66 1.75
N ALA A 136 -4.38 -9.08 2.79
CA ALA A 136 -3.18 -9.61 3.41
C ALA A 136 -3.25 -9.49 4.94
N PRO A 137 -2.65 -10.43 5.69
CA PRO A 137 -2.48 -10.31 7.13
C PRO A 137 -1.62 -9.10 7.49
N TYR A 138 -1.96 -8.46 8.60
CA TYR A 138 -1.19 -7.41 9.24
C TYR A 138 -0.74 -7.85 10.63
N LEU A 139 0.50 -7.57 10.95
CA LEU A 139 1.07 -7.73 12.29
C LEU A 139 1.85 -6.47 12.64
N GLY A 140 1.70 -6.01 13.88
CA GLY A 140 2.39 -4.80 14.33
C GLY A 140 2.41 -4.65 15.84
N ILE A 141 3.17 -3.66 16.25
CA ILE A 141 3.19 -3.13 17.60
C ILE A 141 2.73 -1.67 17.56
N GLY A 142 2.11 -1.21 18.61
CA GLY A 142 1.66 0.17 18.71
C GLY A 142 1.88 0.74 20.09
N TYR A 143 1.77 2.05 20.16
CA TYR A 143 1.79 2.82 21.39
C TYR A 143 0.60 3.77 21.40
N GLY A 144 -0.04 3.95 22.55
CA GLY A 144 -1.22 4.78 22.70
C GLY A 144 -2.54 4.01 22.50
N ASN A 145 -3.67 4.67 22.73
CA ASN A 145 -4.99 4.06 22.67
C ASN A 145 -5.79 4.64 21.49
N VAL A 146 -6.62 3.81 20.85
CA VAL A 146 -7.49 4.24 19.73
C VAL A 146 -8.95 4.39 20.17
N SER A 147 -9.35 3.71 21.26
CA SER A 147 -10.71 3.70 21.77
C SER A 147 -10.83 4.25 23.21
N GLY A 148 -9.77 4.88 23.76
CA GLY A 148 -9.79 5.49 25.10
C GLY A 148 -10.60 6.79 25.15
N MET A 149 -11.19 7.13 26.30
CA MET A 149 -11.92 8.39 26.49
C MET A 149 -11.01 9.62 26.31
N GLY A 150 -11.56 10.70 25.76
CA GLY A 150 -10.85 11.95 25.52
C GLY A 150 -9.95 11.93 24.29
N VAL A 151 -8.97 12.83 24.23
CA VAL A 151 -8.02 12.91 23.11
C VAL A 151 -6.87 11.93 23.35
N ASN A 152 -6.66 11.04 22.39
CA ASN A 152 -5.60 10.03 22.45
C ASN A 152 -4.69 10.16 21.23
N PHE A 153 -3.38 10.04 21.48
CA PHE A 153 -2.36 9.92 20.45
C PHE A 153 -1.94 8.46 20.33
N TYR A 154 -1.66 8.01 19.13
CA TYR A 154 -1.16 6.67 18.91
C TYR A 154 -0.15 6.61 17.76
N ALA A 155 0.70 5.61 17.82
CA ALA A 155 1.65 5.26 16.77
C ALA A 155 1.61 3.75 16.53
N ASP A 156 1.76 3.35 15.29
CA ASP A 156 1.83 1.95 14.86
C ASP A 156 3.11 1.70 14.05
N LEU A 157 3.76 0.61 14.34
CA LEU A 157 4.86 0.04 13.54
C LEU A 157 4.51 -1.41 13.23
N GLY A 158 4.46 -1.75 11.95
CA GLY A 158 4.05 -3.10 11.55
C GLY A 158 4.38 -3.44 10.11
N VAL A 159 3.84 -4.58 9.68
CA VAL A 159 4.02 -5.10 8.32
C VAL A 159 2.71 -5.68 7.79
N ILE A 160 2.44 -5.40 6.51
CA ILE A 160 1.40 -6.09 5.74
C ILE A 160 2.08 -7.22 4.98
N LEU A 161 1.64 -8.45 5.18
CA LEU A 161 2.22 -9.66 4.57
C LEU A 161 1.60 -9.88 3.18
N ALA A 162 1.95 -9.02 2.22
CA ALA A 162 1.38 -9.01 0.87
C ALA A 162 1.78 -10.22 0.00
N GLY A 163 2.66 -11.11 0.50
CA GLY A 163 3.08 -12.33 -0.21
C GLY A 163 4.00 -12.08 -1.39
N GLY A 164 4.59 -10.89 -1.50
CA GLY A 164 5.48 -10.45 -2.57
C GLY A 164 4.89 -9.31 -3.39
N ASN A 165 5.60 -8.94 -4.45
CA ASN A 165 5.18 -7.91 -5.38
C ASN A 165 4.97 -8.52 -6.78
N LYS A 166 4.17 -7.85 -7.60
CA LYS A 166 4.05 -8.07 -9.04
C LYS A 166 4.61 -6.86 -9.74
N THR A 167 5.49 -7.09 -10.69
CA THR A 167 5.99 -6.06 -11.59
C THR A 167 5.40 -6.23 -12.97
N SER A 168 5.18 -5.12 -13.63
CA SER A 168 4.86 -5.05 -15.05
C SER A 168 5.80 -4.01 -15.65
N LEU A 169 6.38 -4.33 -16.80
CA LEU A 169 7.20 -3.41 -17.56
C LEU A 169 6.80 -3.57 -19.03
N SER A 170 6.42 -2.48 -19.66
CA SER A 170 5.99 -2.45 -21.07
C SER A 170 6.73 -1.35 -21.79
N ALA A 171 7.31 -1.66 -22.93
CA ALA A 171 7.92 -0.68 -23.82
C ALA A 171 6.98 -0.39 -24.98
N ASN A 172 6.71 0.89 -25.22
CA ASN A 172 5.95 1.37 -26.37
C ASN A 172 6.92 1.88 -27.41
N CYS A 173 6.89 1.27 -28.59
CA CYS A 173 7.76 1.64 -29.70
C CYS A 173 7.37 2.99 -30.30
N GLY A 174 8.34 3.71 -30.82
CA GLY A 174 8.10 4.90 -31.62
C GLY A 174 7.28 4.59 -32.89
N ALA A 175 6.52 5.57 -33.36
CA ALA A 175 5.59 5.39 -34.49
C ALA A 175 6.24 4.84 -35.75
N ALA A 176 7.53 5.17 -35.98
CA ALA A 176 8.26 4.76 -37.20
C ALA A 176 8.58 3.27 -37.28
N ILE A 177 8.63 2.57 -36.11
CA ILE A 177 9.02 1.16 -36.04
C ILE A 177 7.93 0.24 -35.52
N GLN A 178 6.70 0.74 -35.34
CA GLN A 178 5.57 -0.08 -34.94
C GLN A 178 5.31 -1.21 -35.94
N GLY A 179 5.15 -2.45 -35.44
CA GLY A 179 4.91 -3.63 -36.25
C GLY A 179 6.15 -4.16 -36.96
N THR A 180 7.34 -3.70 -36.63
CA THR A 180 8.61 -4.22 -37.17
C THR A 180 9.29 -5.16 -36.20
N ALA A 181 10.20 -6.01 -36.70
CA ALA A 181 11.04 -6.89 -35.85
C ALA A 181 11.87 -6.11 -34.80
N GLN A 182 12.18 -4.84 -35.06
CA GLN A 182 12.88 -3.99 -34.12
C GLN A 182 11.99 -3.64 -32.89
N CYS A 183 10.71 -3.39 -33.10
CA CYS A 183 9.75 -3.21 -32.01
C CYS A 183 9.59 -4.49 -31.19
N ASP A 184 9.54 -5.65 -31.81
CA ASP A 184 9.47 -6.94 -31.13
C ASP A 184 10.71 -7.16 -30.23
N GLN A 185 11.89 -6.75 -30.69
CA GLN A 185 13.13 -6.80 -29.90
C GLN A 185 13.06 -5.89 -28.68
N ILE A 186 12.57 -4.66 -28.81
CA ILE A 186 12.39 -3.72 -27.70
C ILE A 186 11.45 -4.31 -26.63
N GLN A 187 10.34 -4.93 -27.05
CA GLN A 187 9.40 -5.56 -26.13
C GLN A 187 10.02 -6.79 -25.43
N ALA A 188 10.81 -7.58 -26.15
CA ALA A 188 11.52 -8.71 -25.58
C ALA A 188 12.56 -8.27 -24.53
N ASP A 189 13.29 -7.19 -24.80
CA ASP A 189 14.25 -6.62 -23.83
C ASP A 189 13.54 -6.04 -22.61
N ALA A 190 12.39 -5.40 -22.78
CA ALA A 190 11.57 -4.94 -21.65
C ALA A 190 11.10 -6.11 -20.76
N GLU A 191 10.70 -7.22 -21.37
CA GLU A 191 10.30 -8.41 -20.61
C GLU A 191 11.48 -9.03 -19.85
N GLN A 192 12.66 -9.10 -20.44
CA GLN A 192 13.87 -9.56 -19.75
C GLN A 192 14.24 -8.64 -18.57
N GLU A 193 14.15 -7.32 -18.77
CA GLU A 193 14.40 -6.34 -17.70
C GLU A 193 13.37 -6.46 -16.57
N ARG A 194 12.08 -6.71 -16.92
CA ARG A 194 11.02 -7.00 -15.95
C ARG A 194 11.35 -8.23 -15.11
N GLN A 195 11.86 -9.30 -15.71
CA GLN A 195 12.26 -10.53 -15.00
C GLN A 195 13.41 -10.26 -14.03
N LYS A 196 14.41 -9.50 -14.43
CA LYS A 196 15.51 -9.07 -13.55
C LYS A 196 15.01 -8.23 -12.38
N LEU A 197 14.04 -7.33 -12.63
CA LEU A 197 13.41 -6.53 -11.60
C LEU A 197 12.64 -7.41 -10.60
N ASP A 198 11.82 -8.34 -11.11
CA ASP A 198 11.11 -9.33 -10.27
C ASP A 198 12.07 -10.11 -9.37
N ASP A 199 13.21 -10.56 -9.89
CA ASP A 199 14.21 -11.29 -9.11
C ASP A 199 14.82 -10.43 -8.00
N LYS A 200 15.11 -9.17 -8.29
CA LYS A 200 15.66 -8.22 -7.30
C LYS A 200 14.69 -7.93 -6.17
N ILE A 201 13.39 -7.80 -6.47
CA ILE A 201 12.37 -7.46 -5.46
C ILE A 201 11.66 -8.68 -4.86
N ARG A 202 11.96 -9.89 -5.31
CA ARG A 202 11.37 -11.14 -4.78
C ARG A 202 11.53 -11.30 -3.27
N GLY A 203 12.60 -10.74 -2.69
CA GLY A 203 12.86 -10.74 -1.25
C GLY A 203 11.90 -9.87 -0.45
N PHE A 204 11.28 -8.86 -1.06
CA PHE A 204 10.38 -7.93 -0.40
C PHE A 204 8.95 -8.48 -0.39
N LYS A 205 8.65 -9.36 0.56
CA LYS A 205 7.33 -10.01 0.72
C LYS A 205 6.38 -9.24 1.62
N VAL A 206 6.85 -8.18 2.24
CA VAL A 206 6.12 -7.40 3.23
C VAL A 206 6.09 -5.93 2.85
N TRP A 207 5.00 -5.25 3.22
CA TRP A 207 4.90 -3.79 3.12
C TRP A 207 5.06 -3.19 4.52
N PRO A 208 6.08 -2.35 4.76
CA PRO A 208 6.28 -1.73 6.06
C PRO A 208 5.21 -0.69 6.33
N VAL A 209 4.70 -0.67 7.56
CA VAL A 209 3.68 0.26 8.02
C VAL A 209 4.22 1.06 9.19
N ILE A 210 4.25 2.38 9.01
CA ILE A 210 4.54 3.36 10.06
C ILE A 210 3.41 4.37 10.00
N ASN A 211 2.58 4.43 11.02
CA ASN A 211 1.47 5.39 11.11
C ASN A 211 1.50 6.11 12.45
N ILE A 212 1.06 7.35 12.45
CA ILE A 212 0.75 8.14 13.63
C ILE A 212 -0.68 8.67 13.50
N GLY A 213 -1.37 8.80 14.61
CA GLY A 213 -2.74 9.28 14.58
C GLY A 213 -3.20 9.90 15.90
N VAL A 214 -4.36 10.53 15.80
CA VAL A 214 -5.08 11.14 16.93
C VAL A 214 -6.52 10.69 16.86
N THR A 215 -7.04 10.25 18.00
CA THR A 215 -8.46 9.89 18.17
C THR A 215 -9.12 10.70 19.27
N ILE A 216 -10.41 10.88 19.14
CA ILE A 216 -11.28 11.40 20.19
C ILE A 216 -12.21 10.24 20.56
N GLY A 217 -12.17 9.86 21.86
CA GLY A 217 -12.98 8.78 22.39
C GLY A 217 -14.06 9.28 23.36
N PHE A 218 -15.18 8.59 23.38
CA PHE A 218 -16.38 8.87 24.19
C PHE A 218 -17.06 7.57 24.63
#